data_095ffa14d6303f127a418b4f64144354
#
_entry.id   095ffa14d6303f127a418b4f64144354
#
_cell.length_a   1.000
_cell.length_b   1.000
_cell.length_c   1.000
_cell.angle_alpha   90.00
_cell.angle_beta   90.00
_cell.angle_gamma   90.00
#
_symmetry.space_group_name_H-M   'P 1'
#
loop_
_entity.id
_entity.type
_entity.pdbx_description
1 polymer ?
#
loop_
_entity_poly.entity_id
_entity_poly.type
_entity_poly.pdbx_seq_one_letter_code
_entity_poly.pdbx_strand_id
1 'polypeptide(L)'
;MAIPTKPELRSASLRRRDALSVDERQEKSLAIATHGAEALSRFAAGKCVAAYHPIRSEVDVALLAHMLEDAGARLALPAVIDRETIVFRAHSAAGTLVPGGFGTMAPGEEAEIVDPDILLMPLSVFDRQGNR
;
A
#
# COMPACT_ATOMS: atom_id res chain seq x y z
N MET A 1 26.97 19.53 -12.97
CA MET A 1 26.42 18.64 -11.93
C MET A 1 25.68 17.50 -12.60
N ALA A 2 26.01 16.27 -12.27
CA ALA A 2 25.33 15.10 -12.86
C ALA A 2 23.90 14.97 -12.31
N ILE A 3 22.96 14.63 -13.19
CA ILE A 3 21.58 14.32 -12.80
C ILE A 3 21.61 12.91 -12.16
N PRO A 4 21.06 12.74 -10.95
CA PRO A 4 21.07 11.43 -10.31
C PRO A 4 20.23 10.41 -11.10
N THR A 5 20.71 9.19 -11.17
CA THR A 5 20.00 8.08 -11.81
C THR A 5 18.81 7.62 -10.95
N LYS A 6 17.88 6.89 -11.55
CA LYS A 6 16.72 6.32 -10.83
C LYS A 6 17.15 5.42 -9.63
N PRO A 7 18.15 4.52 -9.74
CA PRO A 7 18.65 3.75 -8.60
C PRO A 7 19.23 4.63 -7.48
N GLU A 8 19.96 5.68 -7.83
CA GLU A 8 20.52 6.61 -6.84
C GLU A 8 19.45 7.38 -6.09
N LEU A 9 18.44 7.87 -6.80
CA LEU A 9 17.27 8.55 -6.20
C LEU A 9 16.52 7.59 -5.26
N ARG A 10 16.30 6.35 -5.70
CA ARG A 10 15.66 5.33 -4.89
C ARG A 10 16.45 5.05 -3.61
N SER A 11 17.75 4.82 -3.72
CA SER A 11 18.60 4.55 -2.55
C SER A 11 18.63 5.71 -1.56
N ALA A 12 18.74 6.94 -2.06
CA ALA A 12 18.71 8.14 -1.22
C ALA A 12 17.38 8.31 -0.49
N SER A 13 16.25 8.08 -1.17
CA SER A 13 14.91 8.17 -0.58
C SER A 13 14.68 7.09 0.47
N LEU A 14 15.11 5.86 0.21
CA LEU A 14 15.00 4.77 1.18
C LEU A 14 15.81 5.06 2.44
N ARG A 15 17.04 5.56 2.31
CA ARG A 15 17.85 5.96 3.48
C ARG A 15 17.16 7.04 4.31
N ARG A 16 16.58 8.06 3.68
CA ARG A 16 15.84 9.12 4.40
C ARG A 16 14.62 8.56 5.12
N ARG A 17 13.88 7.68 4.46
CA ARG A 17 12.71 7.03 5.06
C ARG A 17 13.09 6.13 6.24
N ASP A 18 14.14 5.33 6.10
CA ASP A 18 14.62 4.43 7.14
C ASP A 18 15.19 5.20 8.36
N ALA A 19 15.66 6.43 8.16
CA ALA A 19 16.15 7.29 9.22
C ALA A 19 15.04 7.96 10.05
N LEU A 20 13.79 7.94 9.59
CA LEU A 20 12.66 8.45 10.37
C LEU A 20 12.43 7.58 11.61
N SER A 21 12.09 8.22 12.73
CA SER A 21 11.68 7.51 13.93
C SER A 21 10.34 6.79 13.73
N VAL A 22 10.03 5.85 14.61
CA VAL A 22 8.72 5.18 14.61
C VAL A 22 7.59 6.20 14.74
N ASP A 23 7.72 7.16 15.65
CA ASP A 23 6.71 8.20 15.88
C ASP A 23 6.50 9.07 14.64
N GLU A 24 7.58 9.52 14.01
CA GLU A 24 7.52 10.30 12.76
C GLU A 24 6.83 9.51 11.64
N ARG A 25 7.11 8.22 11.51
CA ARG A 25 6.46 7.37 10.49
C ARG A 25 4.97 7.19 10.77
N GLN A 26 4.59 7.00 12.03
CA GLN A 26 3.19 6.89 12.43
C GLN A 26 2.42 8.18 12.15
N GLU A 27 3.00 9.31 12.49
CA GLU A 27 2.42 10.64 12.25
C GLU A 27 2.19 10.90 10.76
N LYS A 28 3.17 10.57 9.93
CA LYS A 28 3.08 10.70 8.46
C LYS A 28 2.04 9.73 7.87
N SER A 29 2.00 8.50 8.35
CA SER A 29 0.99 7.51 7.91
C SER A 29 -0.42 7.96 8.28
N LEU A 30 -0.61 8.55 9.47
CA LEU A 30 -1.89 9.12 9.88
C LEU A 30 -2.31 10.29 8.99
N ALA A 31 -1.39 11.19 8.66
CA ALA A 31 -1.66 12.30 7.76
C ALA A 31 -2.05 11.80 6.35
N ILE A 32 -1.34 10.81 5.83
CA ILE A 32 -1.67 10.18 4.54
C ILE A 32 -3.04 9.51 4.58
N ALA A 33 -3.40 8.84 5.68
CA ALA A 33 -4.72 8.24 5.83
C ALA A 33 -5.83 9.29 5.79
N THR A 34 -5.66 10.40 6.48
CA THR A 34 -6.63 11.50 6.50
C THR A 34 -6.80 12.12 5.12
N HIS A 35 -5.71 12.50 4.47
CA HIS A 35 -5.74 13.08 3.12
C HIS A 35 -6.24 12.08 2.07
N GLY A 36 -5.84 10.81 2.19
CA GLY A 36 -6.28 9.75 1.29
C GLY A 36 -7.77 9.47 1.41
N ALA A 37 -8.32 9.46 2.63
CA ALA A 37 -9.75 9.28 2.85
C ALA A 37 -10.56 10.45 2.28
N GLU A 38 -10.12 11.69 2.48
CA GLU A 38 -10.78 12.87 1.88
C GLU A 38 -10.79 12.80 0.35
N ALA A 39 -9.67 12.38 -0.25
CA ALA A 39 -9.54 12.32 -1.70
C ALA A 39 -10.29 11.15 -2.34
N LEU A 40 -10.36 10.00 -1.66
CA LEU A 40 -10.76 8.74 -2.27
C LEU A 40 -12.11 8.20 -1.83
N SER A 41 -12.63 8.54 -0.65
CA SER A 41 -13.84 7.89 -0.10
C SER A 41 -15.02 7.95 -1.06
N ARG A 42 -15.19 9.06 -1.74
CA ARG A 42 -16.28 9.27 -2.70
C ARG A 42 -16.17 8.37 -3.93
N PHE A 43 -14.94 8.10 -4.38
CA PHE A 43 -14.65 7.25 -5.55
C PHE A 43 -14.59 5.77 -5.18
N ALA A 44 -14.23 5.46 -3.95
CA ALA A 44 -14.02 4.10 -3.49
C ALA A 44 -15.30 3.37 -3.09
N ALA A 45 -16.37 4.10 -2.75
CA ALA A 45 -17.63 3.50 -2.36
C ALA A 45 -18.17 2.56 -3.45
N GLY A 46 -18.46 1.32 -3.08
CA GLY A 46 -18.94 0.29 -4.00
C GLY A 46 -17.87 -0.31 -4.93
N LYS A 47 -16.60 0.09 -4.78
CA LYS A 47 -15.48 -0.40 -5.59
C LYS A 47 -14.53 -1.27 -4.78
N CYS A 48 -13.68 -2.03 -5.48
CA CYS A 48 -12.61 -2.81 -4.89
C CYS A 48 -11.32 -1.98 -4.84
N VAL A 49 -10.78 -1.79 -3.66
CA VAL A 49 -9.52 -1.10 -3.42
C VAL A 49 -8.48 -2.12 -2.97
N ALA A 50 -7.42 -2.27 -3.75
CA ALA A 50 -6.27 -3.05 -3.33
C ALA A 50 -5.31 -2.15 -2.55
N ALA A 51 -5.00 -2.55 -1.33
CA ALA A 51 -3.97 -1.96 -0.51
C ALA A 51 -2.71 -2.84 -0.54
N TYR A 52 -1.79 -2.62 0.38
CA TYR A 52 -0.62 -3.47 0.59
C TYR A 52 -0.35 -3.60 2.09
N HIS A 53 0.31 -4.67 2.46
CA HIS A 53 0.83 -4.82 3.81
C HIS A 53 2.24 -4.21 3.84
N PRO A 54 2.50 -3.18 4.66
CA PRO A 54 3.77 -2.46 4.62
C PRO A 54 4.94 -3.35 5.00
N ILE A 55 6.03 -3.19 4.28
CA ILE A 55 7.30 -3.87 4.53
C ILE A 55 8.32 -2.83 4.98
N ARG A 56 9.06 -3.11 6.06
CA ARG A 56 10.09 -2.23 6.61
C ARG A 56 9.51 -0.86 6.98
N SER A 57 10.07 0.21 6.40
CA SER A 57 9.70 1.60 6.68
C SER A 57 8.67 2.18 5.70
N GLU A 58 7.96 1.34 4.97
CA GLU A 58 6.88 1.79 4.09
C GLU A 58 5.75 2.48 4.88
N VAL A 59 5.02 3.35 4.21
CA VAL A 59 3.82 3.98 4.77
C VAL A 59 2.84 2.89 5.19
N ASP A 60 2.36 2.97 6.42
CA ASP A 60 1.30 2.10 6.89
C ASP A 60 -0.06 2.62 6.40
N VAL A 61 -0.66 1.89 5.47
CA VAL A 61 -1.96 2.25 4.88
C VAL A 61 -3.14 1.52 5.54
N ALA A 62 -2.93 0.82 6.65
CA ALA A 62 -3.99 0.06 7.30
C ALA A 62 -5.16 0.94 7.72
N LEU A 63 -4.90 2.10 8.31
CA LEU A 63 -5.95 3.04 8.71
C LEU A 63 -6.70 3.59 7.50
N LEU A 64 -6.00 3.96 6.43
CA LEU A 64 -6.62 4.41 5.19
C LEU A 64 -7.54 3.33 4.60
N ALA A 65 -7.04 2.09 4.53
CA ALA A 65 -7.82 0.96 4.05
C ALA A 65 -9.10 0.77 4.89
N HIS A 66 -8.99 0.83 6.21
CA HIS A 66 -10.13 0.74 7.12
C HIS A 66 -11.14 1.86 6.87
N MET A 67 -10.68 3.09 6.74
CA MET A 67 -11.55 4.24 6.44
C MET A 67 -12.28 4.09 5.10
N LEU A 68 -11.60 3.56 4.09
CA LEU A 68 -12.23 3.30 2.78
C LEU A 68 -13.24 2.15 2.85
N GLU A 69 -12.96 1.11 3.63
CA GLU A 69 -13.92 0.02 3.88
C GLU A 69 -15.18 0.55 4.58
N ASP A 70 -15.03 1.40 5.60
CA ASP A 70 -16.14 2.05 6.29
C ASP A 70 -16.95 2.96 5.36
N ALA A 71 -16.31 3.52 4.34
CA ALA A 71 -16.99 4.33 3.31
C ALA A 71 -17.67 3.48 2.23
N GLY A 72 -17.61 2.15 2.32
CA GLY A 72 -18.31 1.23 1.43
C GLY A 72 -17.41 0.57 0.37
N ALA A 73 -16.10 0.68 0.47
CA ALA A 73 -15.18 -0.03 -0.41
C ALA A 73 -15.04 -1.49 0.01
N ARG A 74 -14.79 -2.35 -0.95
CA ARG A 74 -14.30 -3.71 -0.73
C ARG A 74 -12.78 -3.69 -0.78
N LEU A 75 -12.11 -4.33 0.17
CA LEU A 75 -10.65 -4.36 0.22
C LEU A 75 -10.07 -5.62 -0.41
N ALA A 76 -8.88 -5.49 -0.95
CA ALA A 76 -8.06 -6.60 -1.42
C ALA A 76 -6.59 -6.35 -1.08
N LEU A 77 -5.81 -7.42 -1.01
CA LEU A 77 -4.37 -7.37 -0.83
C LEU A 77 -3.68 -8.27 -1.87
N PRO A 78 -2.47 -7.90 -2.31
CA PRO A 78 -1.72 -8.72 -3.24
C PRO A 78 -1.24 -10.00 -2.57
N ALA A 79 -1.33 -11.10 -3.29
CA ALA A 79 -0.79 -12.40 -2.92
C ALA A 79 0.18 -12.85 -3.99
N VAL A 80 1.43 -13.06 -3.62
CA VAL A 80 2.49 -13.52 -4.53
C VAL A 80 2.33 -15.03 -4.72
N ILE A 81 2.09 -15.44 -5.96
CA ILE A 81 1.96 -16.86 -6.34
C ILE A 81 3.32 -17.43 -6.72
N ASP A 82 4.06 -16.70 -7.53
CA ASP A 82 5.41 -17.04 -7.95
C ASP A 82 6.25 -15.77 -8.23
N ARG A 83 7.41 -15.91 -8.86
CA ARG A 83 8.32 -14.78 -9.12
C ARG A 83 7.75 -13.74 -10.09
N GLU A 84 6.77 -14.11 -10.89
CA GLU A 84 6.24 -13.29 -11.97
C GLU A 84 4.75 -12.97 -11.80
N THR A 85 4.08 -13.67 -10.87
CA THR A 85 2.62 -13.63 -10.75
C THR A 85 2.18 -13.13 -9.38
N ILE A 86 1.38 -12.08 -9.40
CA ILE A 86 0.65 -11.56 -8.23
C ILE A 86 -0.83 -11.59 -8.56
N VAL A 87 -1.63 -12.10 -7.64
CA VAL A 87 -3.09 -11.95 -7.67
C VAL A 87 -3.55 -11.08 -6.52
N PHE A 88 -4.73 -10.52 -6.62
CA PHE A 88 -5.36 -9.78 -5.51
C PHE A 88 -6.46 -10.64 -4.90
N ARG A 89 -6.43 -10.79 -3.58
CA ARG A 89 -7.43 -11.56 -2.83
C ARG A 89 -8.24 -10.64 -1.94
N ALA A 90 -9.54 -10.90 -1.86
CA ALA A 90 -10.44 -10.17 -1.00
C ALA A 90 -9.96 -10.24 0.47
N HIS A 91 -10.03 -9.09 1.14
CA HIS A 91 -9.59 -8.95 2.52
C HIS A 91 -10.49 -7.96 3.24
N SER A 92 -10.73 -8.18 4.54
CA SER A 92 -11.34 -7.20 5.43
C SER A 92 -10.29 -6.64 6.38
N ALA A 93 -10.44 -5.39 6.80
CA ALA A 93 -9.53 -4.78 7.78
C ALA A 93 -9.45 -5.60 9.10
N ALA A 94 -10.53 -6.32 9.45
CA ALA A 94 -10.57 -7.26 10.57
C ALA A 94 -10.09 -8.67 10.22
N GLY A 95 -9.71 -8.93 8.97
CA GLY A 95 -9.33 -10.26 8.49
C GLY A 95 -7.95 -10.69 8.93
N THR A 96 -7.68 -11.99 8.82
CA THR A 96 -6.41 -12.60 9.17
C THR A 96 -5.50 -12.68 7.94
N LEU A 97 -4.21 -12.39 8.13
CA LEU A 97 -3.17 -12.56 7.12
C LEU A 97 -2.32 -13.77 7.46
N VAL A 98 -1.81 -14.41 6.42
CA VAL A 98 -0.86 -15.53 6.52
C VAL A 98 0.44 -15.19 5.78
N PRO A 99 1.57 -15.81 6.14
CA PRO A 99 2.81 -15.62 5.41
C PRO A 99 2.64 -16.03 3.94
N GLY A 100 3.09 -15.14 3.04
CA GLY A 100 3.10 -15.37 1.59
C GLY A 100 4.51 -15.54 1.06
N GLY A 101 4.66 -15.52 -0.26
CA GLY A 101 5.96 -15.57 -0.93
C GLY A 101 6.79 -14.32 -0.68
N PHE A 102 8.11 -14.48 -0.67
CA PHE A 102 9.09 -13.37 -0.59
C PHE A 102 8.95 -12.47 0.64
N GLY A 103 8.62 -13.04 1.80
CA GLY A 103 8.50 -12.31 3.06
C GLY A 103 7.28 -11.41 3.16
N THR A 104 6.28 -11.59 2.31
CA THR A 104 5.03 -10.84 2.33
C THR A 104 3.99 -11.49 3.24
N MET A 105 2.98 -10.70 3.61
CA MET A 105 1.77 -11.18 4.28
C MET A 105 0.58 -10.97 3.36
N ALA A 106 -0.31 -11.95 3.28
CA ALA A 106 -1.44 -11.92 2.36
C ALA A 106 -2.64 -12.67 2.95
N PRO A 107 -3.86 -12.45 2.41
CA PRO A 107 -4.99 -13.34 2.70
C PRO A 107 -4.66 -14.78 2.29
N GLY A 108 -5.25 -15.75 2.97
CA GLY A 108 -5.07 -17.16 2.66
C GLY A 108 -5.63 -17.55 1.29
N GLU A 109 -5.26 -18.75 0.82
CA GLU A 109 -5.66 -19.25 -0.51
C GLU A 109 -7.18 -19.43 -0.66
N GLU A 110 -7.90 -19.54 0.44
CA GLU A 110 -9.37 -19.63 0.47
C GLU A 110 -10.05 -18.30 0.15
N ALA A 111 -9.33 -17.17 0.27
CA ALA A 111 -9.89 -15.87 -0.05
C ALA A 111 -10.09 -15.70 -1.56
N GLU A 112 -11.22 -15.10 -1.94
CA GLU A 112 -11.59 -14.88 -3.33
C GLU A 112 -10.56 -14.03 -4.08
N ILE A 113 -10.19 -14.44 -5.28
CA ILE A 113 -9.41 -13.61 -6.20
C ILE A 113 -10.33 -12.57 -6.80
N VAL A 114 -9.90 -11.31 -6.76
CA VAL A 114 -10.67 -10.15 -7.22
C VAL A 114 -9.81 -9.24 -8.11
N ASP A 115 -10.47 -8.47 -8.96
CA ASP A 115 -9.82 -7.44 -9.76
C ASP A 115 -10.07 -6.08 -9.11
N PRO A 116 -9.02 -5.38 -8.63
CA PRO A 116 -9.22 -4.08 -8.00
C PRO A 116 -9.52 -2.99 -9.02
N ASP A 117 -10.39 -2.07 -8.62
CA ASP A 117 -10.68 -0.85 -9.39
C ASP A 117 -9.67 0.27 -9.06
N ILE A 118 -9.19 0.27 -7.83
CA ILE A 118 -8.23 1.26 -7.30
C ILE A 118 -7.07 0.50 -6.66
N LEU A 119 -5.86 0.96 -6.94
CA LEU A 119 -4.65 0.36 -6.41
C LEU A 119 -3.84 1.38 -5.61
N LEU A 120 -3.65 1.11 -4.32
CA LEU A 120 -2.71 1.86 -3.48
C LEU A 120 -1.34 1.21 -3.62
N MET A 121 -0.35 1.98 -4.05
CA MET A 121 0.99 1.46 -4.33
C MET A 121 2.03 2.10 -3.42
N PRO A 122 2.93 1.31 -2.82
CA PRO A 122 4.09 1.86 -2.12
C PRO A 122 5.06 2.45 -3.13
N LEU A 123 5.54 3.66 -2.86
CA LEU A 123 6.51 4.36 -3.70
C LEU A 123 7.74 4.73 -2.89
N SER A 124 8.92 4.66 -3.52
CA SER A 124 10.17 5.11 -2.91
C SER A 124 10.41 6.60 -3.14
N VAL A 125 10.07 7.07 -4.34
CA VAL A 125 10.23 8.45 -4.77
C VAL A 125 9.27 8.74 -5.92
N PHE A 126 8.79 9.95 -5.99
CA PHE A 126 7.94 10.43 -7.08
C PHE A 126 8.15 11.94 -7.27
N ASP A 127 7.69 12.46 -8.38
CA ASP A 127 7.67 13.89 -8.66
C ASP A 127 6.23 14.42 -8.89
N ARG A 128 6.12 15.73 -9.08
CA ARG A 128 4.80 16.36 -9.30
C ARG A 128 4.17 16.05 -10.67
N GLN A 129 4.96 15.48 -11.59
CA GLN A 129 4.49 15.05 -12.90
C GLN A 129 3.99 13.58 -12.89
N GLY A 130 4.10 12.89 -11.75
CA GLY A 130 3.66 11.51 -11.61
C GLY A 130 4.72 10.47 -12.02
N ASN A 131 5.96 10.87 -12.23
CA ASN A 131 7.05 9.93 -12.46
C ASN A 131 7.43 9.21 -11.16
N ARG A 132 7.84 7.94 -11.27
CA ARG A 132 8.15 7.06 -10.14
C ARG A 132 9.21 6.01 -10.50
#